data_aabe53062441341b0aeeedf863c4c4b5
#
_entry.id   aabe53062441341b0aeeedf863c4c4b5
#
_cell.length_a   1.000
_cell.length_b   1.000
_cell.length_c   1.000
_cell.angle_alpha   90.00
_cell.angle_beta   90.00
_cell.angle_gamma   90.00
#
_symmetry.space_group_name_H-M   'P 1'
#
loop_
_entity.id
_entity.type
_entity.pdbx_description
1 polymer ?
#
loop_
_entity_poly.entity_id
_entity_poly.type
_entity_poly.pdbx_seq_one_letter_code
_entity_poly.pdbx_strand_id
1 'polypeptide(L)' 'MPVAFISDALNRIQPSATIAISTKALVLKAEGKDVIGLAAGEPDFDTPDNIKEAAIAAIRAGKTKYTAVDGIPELK' A
#
# COMPACT_ATOMS: atom_id res chain seq x y z
N MET A 1 -11.07 0.30 -32.73
CA MET A 1 -10.93 0.90 -31.38
C MET A 1 -11.70 0.05 -30.41
N PRO A 2 -11.05 -0.45 -29.36
CA PRO A 2 -11.79 -1.14 -28.32
C PRO A 2 -12.73 -0.16 -27.62
N VAL A 3 -13.92 -0.61 -27.32
CA VAL A 3 -14.88 0.18 -26.54
C VAL A 3 -14.44 0.16 -25.08
N ALA A 4 -14.27 1.33 -24.48
CA ALA A 4 -13.97 1.44 -23.07
C ALA A 4 -15.23 1.13 -22.25
N PHE A 5 -15.11 0.19 -21.31
CA PHE A 5 -16.19 -0.19 -20.41
C PHE A 5 -16.17 0.61 -19.09
N ILE A 6 -15.47 1.72 -19.06
CA ILE A 6 -15.39 2.61 -17.91
C ILE A 6 -16.16 3.90 -18.19
N SER A 7 -16.59 4.57 -17.13
CA SER A 7 -17.32 5.83 -17.26
C SER A 7 -16.42 6.95 -17.80
N ASP A 8 -17.03 7.96 -18.41
CA ASP A 8 -16.30 9.15 -18.85
C ASP A 8 -15.65 9.89 -17.68
N ALA A 9 -16.22 9.80 -16.49
CA ALA A 9 -15.63 10.38 -15.30
C ALA A 9 -14.24 9.80 -15.00
N LEU A 10 -14.06 8.50 -15.16
CA LEU A 10 -12.76 7.84 -14.97
C LEU A 10 -11.73 8.28 -16.00
N ASN A 11 -12.17 8.63 -17.21
CA ASN A 11 -11.27 9.14 -18.24
C ASN A 11 -10.76 10.54 -17.95
N ARG A 12 -11.45 11.28 -17.08
CA ARG A 12 -11.08 12.66 -16.70
C ARG A 12 -10.15 12.73 -15.51
N ILE A 13 -10.00 11.66 -14.74
CA ILE A 13 -9.09 11.64 -13.58
C ILE A 13 -7.73 11.09 -13.98
N GLN A 14 -6.70 11.57 -13.30
CA GLN A 14 -5.33 11.12 -13.50
C GLN A 14 -4.96 10.07 -12.44
N PRO A 15 -4.19 9.03 -12.81
CA PRO A 15 -3.60 8.13 -11.83
C PRO A 15 -2.72 8.89 -10.83
N SER A 16 -2.46 8.28 -9.67
CA SER A 16 -1.54 8.85 -8.69
C SER A 16 -0.14 9.01 -9.28
N ALA A 17 0.37 10.23 -9.31
CA ALA A 17 1.71 10.51 -9.80
C ALA A 17 2.79 9.83 -8.93
N THR A 18 2.58 9.78 -7.62
CA THR A 18 3.51 9.12 -6.69
C THR A 18 3.64 7.63 -6.99
N ILE A 19 2.52 6.95 -7.19
CA ILE A 19 2.51 5.52 -7.52
C ILE A 19 3.15 5.28 -8.89
N ALA A 20 2.84 6.12 -9.88
CA ALA A 20 3.40 6.00 -11.23
C ALA A 20 4.93 6.14 -11.21
N ILE A 21 5.47 7.11 -10.48
CA ILE A 21 6.91 7.34 -10.36
C ILE A 21 7.59 6.18 -9.62
N SER A 22 7.00 5.71 -8.52
CA SER A 22 7.54 4.59 -7.75
C SER A 22 7.57 3.30 -8.58
N THR A 23 6.51 3.03 -9.33
CA THR A 23 6.44 1.88 -10.23
C THR A 23 7.49 1.98 -11.34
N LYS A 24 7.66 3.16 -11.93
CA LYS A 24 8.68 3.37 -12.95
C LYS A 24 10.09 3.12 -12.43
N ALA A 25 10.39 3.57 -11.21
CA ALA A 25 11.68 3.30 -10.56
C ALA A 25 11.92 1.81 -10.39
N LEU A 26 10.92 1.05 -9.97
CA LEU A 26 11.01 -0.40 -9.83
C LEU A 26 11.27 -1.11 -11.17
N VAL A 27 10.57 -0.69 -12.23
CA VAL A 27 10.77 -1.24 -13.58
C VAL A 27 12.20 -0.98 -14.05
N LEU A 28 12.69 0.24 -13.89
CA LEU A 28 14.06 0.60 -14.30
C LEU A 28 15.12 -0.18 -13.51
N LYS A 29 14.91 -0.41 -12.22
CA LYS A 29 15.79 -1.26 -11.41
C LYS A 29 15.79 -2.69 -11.91
N ALA A 30 14.62 -3.23 -12.24
CA ALA A 30 14.49 -4.59 -12.79
C ALA A 30 15.20 -4.74 -14.13
N GLU A 31 15.31 -3.66 -14.91
CA GLU A 31 16.09 -3.62 -16.16
C GLU A 31 17.59 -3.50 -15.93
N GLY A 32 18.05 -3.49 -14.69
CA GLY A 32 19.48 -3.40 -14.35
C GLY A 32 20.03 -1.99 -14.22
N LYS A 33 19.18 -0.96 -14.25
CA LYS A 33 19.63 0.42 -14.10
C LYS A 33 19.84 0.76 -12.63
N ASP A 34 20.85 1.57 -12.34
CA ASP A 34 21.13 2.06 -10.99
C ASP A 34 20.25 3.27 -10.69
N VAL A 35 19.11 3.01 -10.10
CA VAL A 35 18.10 4.04 -9.80
C VAL A 35 17.94 4.21 -8.30
N ILE A 36 18.02 5.47 -7.85
CA ILE A 36 17.74 5.85 -6.47
C ILE A 36 16.31 6.38 -6.40
N GLY A 37 15.44 5.68 -5.65
CA GLY A 37 14.03 6.07 -5.50
C GLY A 37 13.85 7.07 -4.36
N LEU A 38 13.37 8.27 -4.69
CA LEU A 38 13.06 9.33 -3.71
C LEU A 38 11.58 9.71 -3.72
N ALA A 39 10.75 8.92 -4.39
CA ALA A 39 9.33 9.25 -4.61
C ALA A 39 8.46 8.93 -3.39
N ALA A 40 8.66 7.78 -2.76
CA ALA A 40 7.91 7.36 -1.58
C ALA A 40 8.83 7.31 -0.37
N GLY A 41 8.29 7.69 0.78
CA GLY A 41 9.03 7.62 2.04
C GLY A 41 8.44 6.57 2.97
N GLU A 42 9.31 5.85 3.64
CA GLU A 42 8.95 4.91 4.70
C GLU A 42 10.07 4.89 5.74
N PRO A 43 9.76 4.49 6.98
CA PRO A 43 10.82 4.35 7.99
C PRO A 43 11.87 3.32 7.55
N ASP A 44 13.13 3.62 7.83
CA ASP A 44 14.25 2.72 7.51
C ASP A 44 14.27 1.49 8.44
N PHE A 45 13.72 1.64 9.64
CA PHE A 45 13.63 0.57 10.62
C PHE A 45 12.36 -0.25 10.42
N ASP A 46 12.46 -1.54 10.65
CA ASP A 46 11.30 -2.42 10.74
C ASP A 46 10.38 -2.04 11.89
N THR A 47 9.13 -2.49 11.81
CA THR A 47 8.22 -2.44 12.95
C THR A 47 8.87 -3.14 14.15
N PRO A 48 8.82 -2.55 15.35
CA PRO A 48 9.37 -3.17 16.55
C PRO A 48 8.84 -4.59 16.79
N ASP A 49 9.70 -5.47 17.30
CA ASP A 49 9.39 -6.90 17.45
C ASP A 49 8.17 -7.15 18.32
N ASN A 50 8.01 -6.39 19.42
CA ASN A 50 6.85 -6.51 20.29
C ASN A 50 5.53 -6.22 19.57
N ILE A 51 5.54 -5.30 18.62
CA ILE A 51 4.36 -4.97 17.80
C ILE A 51 4.09 -6.08 16.79
N LYS A 52 5.15 -6.59 16.13
CA LYS A 52 5.02 -7.72 15.20
C LYS A 52 4.44 -8.94 15.90
N GLU A 53 4.96 -9.29 17.06
CA GLU A 53 4.50 -10.46 17.83
C GLU A 53 3.06 -10.30 18.31
N ALA A 54 2.66 -9.10 18.73
CA ALA A 54 1.27 -8.82 19.10
C ALA A 54 0.32 -9.03 17.92
N ALA A 55 0.70 -8.59 16.72
CA ALA A 55 -0.09 -8.78 15.52
C ALA A 55 -0.21 -10.27 15.16
N ILE A 56 0.88 -11.02 15.23
CA ILE A 56 0.90 -12.46 14.97
C ILE A 56 -0.02 -13.20 15.96
N ALA A 57 0.08 -12.86 17.25
CA ALA A 57 -0.77 -13.46 18.29
C ALA A 57 -2.26 -13.16 18.04
N ALA A 58 -2.59 -11.95 17.64
CA ALA A 58 -3.98 -11.57 17.30
C ALA A 58 -4.50 -12.37 16.10
N ILE A 59 -3.69 -12.56 15.07
CA ILE A 59 -4.07 -13.38 13.91
C ILE A 59 -4.32 -14.83 14.33
N ARG A 60 -3.42 -15.42 15.12
CA ARG A 60 -3.54 -16.79 15.61
C ARG A 60 -4.75 -16.97 16.52
N ALA A 61 -5.13 -15.94 17.27
CA ALA A 61 -6.34 -15.94 18.12
C ALA A 61 -7.64 -15.75 17.31
N GLY A 62 -7.55 -15.60 16.00
CA GLY A 62 -8.73 -15.48 15.14
C GLY A 62 -9.35 -14.09 15.12
N LYS A 63 -8.63 -13.05 15.52
CA LYS A 63 -9.12 -11.66 15.47
C LYS A 63 -9.06 -11.12 14.04
N THR A 64 -9.83 -11.76 13.15
CA THR A 64 -9.79 -11.53 11.71
C THR A 64 -11.14 -11.16 11.14
N LYS A 65 -12.11 -10.80 11.99
CA LYS A 65 -13.47 -10.45 11.59
C LYS A 65 -13.65 -8.93 11.58
N TYR A 66 -14.75 -8.48 10.99
CA TYR A 66 -15.11 -7.08 10.95
C TYR A 66 -15.24 -6.46 12.35
N THR A 67 -14.81 -5.24 12.46
CA THR A 67 -15.03 -4.39 13.63
C THR A 67 -16.16 -3.39 13.34
N ALA A 68 -16.49 -2.55 14.32
CA ALA A 68 -17.24 -1.34 14.05
C ALA A 68 -16.47 -0.44 13.06
N VAL A 69 -17.17 0.48 12.39
CA VAL A 69 -16.59 1.34 11.34
C VAL A 69 -15.37 2.11 11.84
N ASP A 70 -15.39 2.54 13.11
CA ASP A 70 -14.33 3.34 13.74
C ASP A 70 -13.35 2.49 14.58
N GLY A 71 -13.36 1.18 14.42
CA GLY A 71 -12.43 0.28 15.08
C GLY A 71 -12.99 -0.39 16.33
N ILE A 72 -12.10 -1.04 17.09
CA ILE A 72 -12.47 -1.75 18.30
C ILE A 72 -12.53 -0.81 19.50
N PRO A 73 -13.44 -1.06 20.49
CA PRO A 73 -13.55 -0.20 21.67
C PRO A 73 -12.27 -0.06 22.48
N GLU A 74 -11.50 -1.13 22.57
CA GLU A 74 -10.25 -1.17 23.34
C GLU A 74 -9.20 -0.19 22.81
N LEU A 75 -9.19 0.07 21.51
CA LEU A 75 -8.28 1.04 20.90
C LEU A 75 -8.74 2.48 21.15
N LYS A 76 -10.05 2.70 21.22
CA LYS A 76 -10.65 4.03 21.40
C LYS A 76 -10.57 4.53 22.83
#